data_f81c0730763ce6167796afe931cf26cd
#
_entry.id   f81c0730763ce6167796afe931cf26cd
#
_cell.length_a   1.000
_cell.length_b   1.000
_cell.length_c   1.000
_cell.angle_alpha   90.00
_cell.angle_beta   90.00
_cell.angle_gamma   90.00
#
_symmetry.space_group_name_H-M   'P 1'
#
loop_
_entity.id
_entity.type
_entity.pdbx_description
1 polymer ?
#
loop_
_entity_poly.entity_id
_entity_poly.type
_entity_poly.pdbx_seq_one_letter_code
_entity_poly.pdbx_strand_id
1 'polypeptide(L)'
;MSSPRWQEMHQALTAAGLIVQKSAENRIENLQSVVPLIEAANSSGVRLLNANSVEELLAITSHESEVQSDSVKPNSQTTLPKSENEGPIGRVIAPLQRPHLTPPRPRKPSGFSSEDFPLEASEVDSDIEIHFDITGKSSTEGRISDMQSCFRSRLSQIRDMMLSKGVLPRRPLANSDAWRNRRRHNSKDYEITIVGLASDVKWTRTGSLRFIVEDESSQIMCILKPPNDASPLHASLDGLMDDEIVGVSGWFLTGERDPIFFSRDIHKPPLGNHSKAQAGEEYAVSAAFLSDVHLGSKTFLAPQWAKMIDWFKNDPLARTVKYFVLSGDGVDGVGIYPGQERHLNIKDLFNQYGELARMLEEVPDWVDVVMLPGNHDAVRPAEPQPALDPEVQQDYSNTVFVGNPCDFSLHGVRVLSYHGKSIDDFVATLRSVTYSKPEMAMQAMLERRHLAPSWGGKTPLSPEPEDRLVIPEIPDIFVTGHVHGHFVGDHKGTLMVHSSTWQDQTDFQRMLGFQPKPCILTVVNLHTYASEAIHFA
;
A
#
# COMPACT_ATOMS: atom_id res chain seq x y z
N MET A 1 44.64 -12.19 10.31
CA MET A 1 44.15 -11.28 11.37
C MET A 1 44.01 -9.92 10.72
N SER A 2 42.85 -9.32 10.79
CA SER A 2 42.59 -7.97 10.25
C SER A 2 43.42 -6.94 11.03
N SER A 3 43.92 -5.89 10.34
CA SER A 3 44.73 -4.84 10.97
C SER A 3 43.88 -4.03 11.96
N PRO A 4 44.46 -3.44 13.03
CA PRO A 4 43.73 -2.58 13.96
C PRO A 4 43.02 -1.44 13.23
N ARG A 5 43.63 -0.88 12.19
CA ARG A 5 43.09 0.18 11.35
C ARG A 5 41.84 -0.29 10.59
N TRP A 6 41.86 -1.50 10.05
CA TRP A 6 40.69 -2.10 9.40
C TRP A 6 39.51 -2.23 10.37
N GLN A 7 39.76 -2.64 11.60
CA GLN A 7 38.71 -2.79 12.61
C GLN A 7 38.01 -1.46 12.91
N GLU A 8 38.78 -0.37 13.05
CA GLU A 8 38.23 0.97 13.27
C GLU A 8 37.40 1.45 12.06
N MET A 9 37.92 1.27 10.85
CA MET A 9 37.25 1.65 9.62
C MET A 9 35.96 0.84 9.40
N HIS A 10 36.01 -0.45 9.64
CA HIS A 10 34.85 -1.34 9.53
C HIS A 10 33.77 -0.99 10.58
N GLN A 11 34.19 -0.63 11.79
CA GLN A 11 33.25 -0.18 12.84
C GLN A 11 32.55 1.13 12.46
N ALA A 12 33.28 2.09 11.88
CA ALA A 12 32.69 3.34 11.41
C ALA A 12 31.70 3.13 10.27
N LEU A 13 32.02 2.25 9.31
CA LEU A 13 31.10 1.90 8.21
C LEU A 13 29.84 1.18 8.73
N THR A 14 30.01 0.26 9.67
CA THR A 14 28.88 -0.46 10.29
C THR A 14 27.99 0.49 11.10
N ALA A 15 28.58 1.42 11.84
CA ALA A 15 27.85 2.45 12.57
C ALA A 15 27.04 3.39 11.63
N ALA A 16 27.54 3.61 10.40
CA ALA A 16 26.83 4.34 9.36
C ALA A 16 25.77 3.49 8.61
N GLY A 17 25.53 2.25 9.03
CA GLY A 17 24.56 1.34 8.40
C GLY A 17 25.01 0.74 7.07
N LEU A 18 26.32 0.67 6.82
CA LEU A 18 26.89 0.11 5.60
C LEU A 18 27.41 -1.31 5.84
N ILE A 19 27.09 -2.21 4.91
CA ILE A 19 27.54 -3.61 4.93
C ILE A 19 28.70 -3.76 3.95
N VAL A 20 29.84 -4.25 4.42
CA VAL A 20 31.05 -4.41 3.61
C VAL A 20 31.22 -5.85 3.17
N GLN A 21 31.26 -6.08 1.87
CA GLN A 21 31.61 -7.38 1.30
C GLN A 21 33.15 -7.58 1.28
N LYS A 22 33.56 -8.84 1.37
CA LYS A 22 34.97 -9.22 1.38
C LYS A 22 35.74 -8.69 0.16
N SER A 23 35.10 -8.53 -0.98
CA SER A 23 35.68 -7.97 -2.20
C SER A 23 36.07 -6.49 -2.07
N ALA A 24 35.47 -5.75 -1.14
CA ALA A 24 35.72 -4.32 -0.90
C ALA A 24 36.80 -4.06 0.17
N GLU A 25 37.12 -5.04 1.03
CA GLU A 25 38.00 -4.87 2.19
C GLU A 25 39.34 -4.22 1.83
N ASN A 26 40.07 -4.78 0.87
CA ASN A 26 41.39 -4.28 0.47
C ASN A 26 41.35 -2.84 -0.09
N ARG A 27 40.26 -2.44 -0.73
CA ARG A 27 40.10 -1.10 -1.29
C ARG A 27 39.84 -0.08 -0.19
N ILE A 28 38.97 -0.43 0.75
CA ILE A 28 38.60 0.41 1.88
C ILE A 28 39.79 0.57 2.83
N GLU A 29 40.56 -0.49 3.11
CA GLU A 29 41.73 -0.45 4.00
C GLU A 29 42.85 0.48 3.49
N ASN A 30 42.92 0.69 2.17
CA ASN A 30 43.87 1.61 1.53
C ASN A 30 43.44 3.09 1.56
N LEU A 31 42.18 3.40 1.96
CA LEU A 31 41.73 4.78 2.07
C LEU A 31 42.38 5.50 3.25
N GLN A 32 42.59 6.80 3.12
CA GLN A 32 43.08 7.62 4.23
C GLN A 32 41.98 7.84 5.28
N SER A 33 40.74 7.96 4.85
CA SER A 33 39.55 8.11 5.68
C SER A 33 38.33 7.46 5.00
N VAL A 34 37.40 6.92 5.79
CA VAL A 34 36.13 6.37 5.29
C VAL A 34 35.00 7.40 5.27
N VAL A 35 35.23 8.61 5.80
CA VAL A 35 34.19 9.66 5.88
C VAL A 35 33.64 10.04 4.51
N PRO A 36 34.46 10.33 3.48
CA PRO A 36 33.94 10.65 2.15
C PRO A 36 33.15 9.49 1.51
N LEU A 37 33.59 8.24 1.77
CA LEU A 37 32.88 7.07 1.29
C LEU A 37 31.50 6.90 1.96
N ILE A 38 31.41 7.20 3.27
CA ILE A 38 30.15 7.19 4.02
C ILE A 38 29.21 8.27 3.50
N GLU A 39 29.70 9.48 3.26
CA GLU A 39 28.92 10.59 2.73
C GLU A 39 28.37 10.27 1.32
N ALA A 40 29.23 9.78 0.43
CA ALA A 40 28.85 9.39 -0.91
C ALA A 40 27.85 8.21 -0.92
N ALA A 41 28.05 7.20 -0.05
CA ALA A 41 27.15 6.07 0.09
C ALA A 41 25.77 6.50 0.62
N ASN A 42 25.73 7.42 1.60
CA ASN A 42 24.49 7.97 2.13
C ASN A 42 23.76 8.82 1.08
N SER A 43 24.47 9.65 0.34
CA SER A 43 23.92 10.50 -0.73
C SER A 43 23.38 9.67 -1.91
N SER A 44 23.99 8.54 -2.20
CA SER A 44 23.61 7.64 -3.32
C SER A 44 22.67 6.51 -2.89
N GLY A 45 22.32 6.40 -1.60
CA GLY A 45 21.46 5.34 -1.07
C GLY A 45 22.09 3.95 -1.06
N VAL A 46 23.38 3.83 -1.32
CA VAL A 46 24.11 2.56 -1.35
C VAL A 46 24.29 2.05 0.08
N ARG A 47 23.89 0.82 0.37
CA ARG A 47 24.04 0.19 1.69
C ARG A 47 24.99 -1.01 1.68
N LEU A 48 25.28 -1.57 0.51
CA LEU A 48 26.17 -2.71 0.33
C LEU A 48 27.42 -2.29 -0.44
N LEU A 49 28.58 -2.33 0.23
CA LEU A 49 29.87 -1.96 -0.36
C LEU A 49 30.56 -3.21 -0.91
N ASN A 50 30.61 -3.33 -2.22
CA ASN A 50 31.47 -4.27 -2.96
C ASN A 50 32.59 -3.52 -3.67
N ALA A 51 33.50 -4.21 -4.34
CA ALA A 51 34.66 -3.60 -5.01
C ALA A 51 34.25 -2.54 -6.04
N ASN A 52 33.17 -2.75 -6.80
CA ASN A 52 32.72 -1.82 -7.84
C ASN A 52 32.00 -0.60 -7.24
N SER A 53 31.09 -0.82 -6.26
CA SER A 53 30.41 0.28 -5.61
C SER A 53 31.35 1.23 -4.86
N VAL A 54 32.46 0.72 -4.30
CA VAL A 54 33.49 1.56 -3.68
C VAL A 54 34.20 2.44 -4.73
N GLU A 55 34.52 1.90 -5.91
CA GLU A 55 35.12 2.69 -7.00
C GLU A 55 34.18 3.78 -7.52
N GLU A 56 32.91 3.45 -7.73
CA GLU A 56 31.90 4.40 -8.19
C GLU A 56 31.70 5.54 -7.18
N LEU A 57 31.59 5.22 -5.90
CA LEU A 57 31.44 6.21 -4.83
C LEU A 57 32.66 7.11 -4.68
N LEU A 58 33.87 6.57 -4.82
CA LEU A 58 35.10 7.36 -4.78
C LEU A 58 35.27 8.26 -6.01
N ALA A 59 34.76 7.85 -7.18
CA ALA A 59 34.73 8.69 -8.38
C ALA A 59 33.82 9.91 -8.20
N ILE A 60 32.69 9.76 -7.53
CA ILE A 60 31.76 10.86 -7.20
C ILE A 60 32.46 11.89 -6.29
N THR A 61 33.17 11.42 -5.24
CA THR A 61 33.88 12.31 -4.31
C THR A 61 35.06 13.04 -4.93
N SER A 62 35.71 12.49 -5.97
CA SER A 62 36.80 13.14 -6.69
C SER A 62 36.31 14.25 -7.63
N HIS A 63 35.13 14.09 -8.24
CA HIS A 63 34.53 15.14 -9.08
C HIS A 63 34.04 16.35 -8.29
N GLU A 64 33.54 16.16 -7.06
CA GLU A 64 33.13 17.28 -6.20
C GLU A 64 34.31 18.12 -5.70
N SER A 65 35.50 17.54 -5.57
CA SER A 65 36.71 18.25 -5.17
C SER A 65 37.35 19.09 -6.30
N GLU A 66 37.12 18.78 -7.57
CA GLU A 66 37.61 19.56 -8.71
C GLU A 66 36.74 20.78 -9.03
N VAL A 67 35.45 20.77 -8.64
CA VAL A 67 34.53 21.89 -8.87
C VAL A 67 34.67 23.02 -7.84
N GLN A 68 35.37 22.79 -6.71
CA GLN A 68 35.57 23.79 -5.66
C GLN A 68 36.87 24.60 -5.78
N SER A 69 37.70 24.43 -6.81
CA SER A 69 39.00 25.09 -6.94
C SER A 69 39.03 26.34 -7.83
N ASP A 70 37.91 26.80 -8.41
CA ASP A 70 37.86 28.08 -9.10
C ASP A 70 37.25 29.19 -8.25
N SER A 71 38.17 29.88 -7.60
CA SER A 71 37.94 31.00 -6.70
C SER A 71 37.39 32.23 -7.42
N VAL A 72 36.31 32.79 -6.93
CA VAL A 72 35.95 34.20 -7.15
C VAL A 72 36.16 34.97 -5.85
N LYS A 73 37.04 35.97 -5.93
CA LYS A 73 37.34 36.92 -4.86
C LYS A 73 36.11 37.74 -4.49
N PRO A 74 35.96 38.15 -3.23
CA PRO A 74 34.83 38.95 -2.79
C PRO A 74 34.97 40.39 -3.24
N ASN A 75 33.96 40.96 -3.87
CA ASN A 75 33.86 42.39 -4.07
C ASN A 75 32.56 42.91 -3.50
N SER A 76 32.76 43.76 -2.49
CA SER A 76 31.97 44.92 -2.01
C SER A 76 30.45 44.82 -1.95
N GLN A 77 29.99 44.90 -0.69
CA GLN A 77 28.86 45.70 -0.19
C GLN A 77 27.80 46.14 -1.21
N THR A 78 26.69 45.39 -1.21
CA THR A 78 25.40 45.96 -1.56
C THR A 78 24.43 45.64 -0.42
N THR A 79 24.02 46.68 0.27
CA THR A 79 23.00 46.67 1.31
C THR A 79 21.69 46.15 0.74
N LEU A 80 21.24 45.04 1.24
CA LEU A 80 19.87 44.54 1.04
C LEU A 80 18.88 45.48 1.74
N PRO A 81 17.80 45.90 1.08
CA PRO A 81 16.72 46.56 1.78
C PRO A 81 16.08 45.59 2.76
N LYS A 82 15.96 45.98 4.01
CA LYS A 82 15.13 45.32 4.99
C LYS A 82 13.70 45.28 4.48
N SER A 83 13.21 44.12 4.06
CA SER A 83 11.79 43.92 3.94
C SER A 83 11.24 43.70 5.35
N GLU A 84 10.67 44.71 5.91
CA GLU A 84 9.73 44.64 7.02
C GLU A 84 8.47 43.96 6.48
N ASN A 85 8.39 42.66 6.64
CA ASN A 85 7.16 41.89 6.65
C ASN A 85 7.49 40.49 7.19
N GLU A 86 7.82 40.43 8.48
CA GLU A 86 7.54 39.25 9.29
C GLU A 86 6.02 39.21 9.50
N GLY A 87 5.31 38.65 8.54
CA GLY A 87 3.97 38.16 8.79
C GLY A 87 4.07 36.93 9.71
N PRO A 88 3.13 36.72 10.62
CA PRO A 88 3.18 35.59 11.52
C PRO A 88 3.26 34.30 10.72
N ILE A 89 4.23 33.49 11.07
CA ILE A 89 4.34 32.08 10.67
C ILE A 89 3.00 31.44 11.09
N GLY A 90 2.26 30.92 10.12
CA GLY A 90 0.96 30.30 10.38
C GLY A 90 -0.23 31.23 10.10
N ARG A 91 -0.41 31.69 8.86
CA ARG A 91 -1.76 32.00 8.40
C ARG A 91 -2.46 30.67 8.21
N VAL A 92 -3.23 30.25 9.23
CA VAL A 92 -4.33 29.32 9.06
C VAL A 92 -5.19 29.91 7.94
N ILE A 93 -5.20 29.29 6.77
CA ILE A 93 -6.10 29.66 5.68
C ILE A 93 -7.48 29.26 6.18
N ALA A 94 -8.32 30.23 6.52
CA ALA A 94 -9.67 29.91 6.93
C ALA A 94 -10.37 29.10 5.84
N PRO A 95 -11.06 27.99 6.18
CA PRO A 95 -11.81 27.19 5.23
C PRO A 95 -12.75 28.09 4.41
N LEU A 96 -12.75 27.93 3.09
CA LEU A 96 -13.70 28.61 2.25
C LEU A 96 -15.09 28.01 2.49
N GLN A 97 -16.10 28.87 2.63
CA GLN A 97 -17.48 28.37 2.66
C GLN A 97 -17.79 27.69 1.33
N ARG A 98 -18.29 26.46 1.41
CA ARG A 98 -18.71 25.72 0.21
C ARG A 98 -19.82 26.49 -0.52
N PRO A 99 -19.77 26.53 -1.83
CA PRO A 99 -20.80 27.22 -2.59
C PRO A 99 -22.15 26.47 -2.45
N HIS A 100 -23.19 27.14 -2.01
CA HIS A 100 -24.57 26.66 -2.12
C HIS A 100 -24.97 26.66 -3.58
N LEU A 101 -24.77 25.53 -4.25
CA LEU A 101 -25.09 25.36 -5.65
C LEU A 101 -26.47 24.70 -5.79
N THR A 102 -27.29 25.21 -6.70
CA THR A 102 -28.46 24.47 -7.15
C THR A 102 -27.95 23.26 -7.93
N PRO A 103 -28.21 22.01 -7.46
CA PRO A 103 -27.68 20.84 -8.11
C PRO A 103 -28.10 20.75 -9.59
N PRO A 104 -27.20 20.34 -10.51
CA PRO A 104 -27.57 20.10 -11.91
C PRO A 104 -28.52 18.91 -12.04
N ARG A 105 -29.33 18.78 -13.10
CA ARG A 105 -30.22 17.63 -13.29
C ARG A 105 -29.46 16.34 -13.60
N PRO A 106 -29.80 15.19 -12.96
CA PRO A 106 -29.08 13.93 -13.15
C PRO A 106 -28.96 13.50 -14.62
N ARG A 107 -27.78 13.00 -15.01
CA ARG A 107 -27.67 12.22 -16.25
C ARG A 107 -28.36 10.88 -16.05
N LYS A 108 -29.04 10.40 -17.13
CA LYS A 108 -29.45 9.00 -17.16
C LYS A 108 -28.25 8.12 -17.46
N PRO A 109 -27.82 7.21 -16.54
CA PRO A 109 -26.87 6.18 -16.92
C PRO A 109 -27.47 5.32 -18.05
N SER A 110 -26.63 4.83 -18.94
CA SER A 110 -27.05 3.91 -19.99
C SER A 110 -27.65 2.64 -19.36
N GLY A 111 -28.97 2.45 -19.51
CA GLY A 111 -29.68 1.30 -18.95
C GLY A 111 -30.76 1.62 -17.91
N PHE A 112 -30.98 2.89 -17.54
CA PHE A 112 -32.01 3.31 -16.61
C PHE A 112 -33.10 4.12 -17.29
N SER A 113 -34.38 3.93 -16.87
CA SER A 113 -35.51 4.75 -17.30
C SER A 113 -35.54 6.07 -16.53
N SER A 114 -36.25 7.07 -17.06
CA SER A 114 -36.31 8.42 -16.45
C SER A 114 -37.04 8.48 -15.12
N GLU A 115 -37.74 7.42 -14.76
CA GLU A 115 -38.54 7.31 -13.54
C GLU A 115 -37.71 6.76 -12.36
N ASP A 116 -36.50 6.21 -12.63
CA ASP A 116 -35.68 5.51 -11.65
C ASP A 116 -34.63 6.39 -10.98
N PHE A 117 -34.58 7.70 -11.22
CA PHE A 117 -33.63 8.64 -10.59
C PHE A 117 -34.33 9.78 -9.87
N PRO A 118 -34.92 9.51 -8.71
CA PRO A 118 -35.54 10.58 -7.94
C PRO A 118 -34.57 11.39 -7.10
N LEU A 119 -33.33 10.88 -6.81
CA LEU A 119 -32.57 11.40 -5.68
C LEU A 119 -31.44 12.30 -6.12
N GLU A 120 -31.54 13.52 -5.67
CA GLU A 120 -30.43 14.44 -5.56
C GLU A 120 -29.68 14.10 -4.24
N ALA A 121 -28.38 13.90 -4.30
CA ALA A 121 -27.56 13.60 -3.11
C ALA A 121 -27.69 14.69 -2.02
N SER A 122 -28.07 15.91 -2.41
CA SER A 122 -28.35 17.02 -1.50
C SER A 122 -29.59 16.80 -0.62
N GLU A 123 -30.51 15.90 -1.02
CA GLU A 123 -31.72 15.56 -0.28
C GLU A 123 -31.56 14.32 0.61
N VAL A 124 -30.39 13.68 0.56
CA VAL A 124 -30.09 12.46 1.31
C VAL A 124 -29.13 12.76 2.44
N ASP A 125 -29.50 12.37 3.65
CA ASP A 125 -28.61 12.47 4.82
C ASP A 125 -27.42 11.54 4.67
N SER A 126 -26.29 11.90 5.30
CA SER A 126 -25.08 11.07 5.29
C SER A 126 -25.28 9.82 6.16
N ASP A 127 -24.83 8.67 5.64
CA ASP A 127 -24.74 7.43 6.40
C ASP A 127 -23.38 6.77 6.17
N ILE A 128 -22.44 7.07 7.08
CA ILE A 128 -21.06 6.53 7.09
C ILE A 128 -20.88 5.77 8.40
N GLU A 129 -20.72 4.46 8.31
CA GLU A 129 -20.41 3.61 9.45
C GLU A 129 -18.99 3.07 9.34
N ILE A 130 -18.11 3.41 10.30
CA ILE A 130 -16.73 2.91 10.34
C ILE A 130 -16.69 1.60 11.14
N HIS A 131 -16.43 0.48 10.44
CA HIS A 131 -16.32 -0.84 11.06
C HIS A 131 -14.95 -1.06 11.66
N PHE A 132 -13.91 -0.64 10.93
CA PHE A 132 -12.54 -0.77 11.39
C PHE A 132 -11.65 0.37 10.92
N ASP A 133 -10.93 0.93 11.88
CA ASP A 133 -9.87 1.92 11.72
C ASP A 133 -8.86 1.74 12.87
N ILE A 134 -7.57 1.89 12.59
CA ILE A 134 -6.49 1.82 13.58
C ILE A 134 -6.37 3.08 14.43
N THR A 135 -6.98 4.19 14.04
CA THR A 135 -6.86 5.50 14.72
C THR A 135 -7.26 5.39 16.19
N GLY A 136 -6.36 5.82 17.06
CA GLY A 136 -6.54 5.73 18.51
C GLY A 136 -6.47 4.32 19.11
N LYS A 137 -6.23 3.28 18.30
CA LYS A 137 -6.20 1.86 18.72
C LYS A 137 -4.82 1.21 18.57
N SER A 138 -3.84 1.93 18.00
CA SER A 138 -2.47 1.44 17.90
C SER A 138 -1.86 1.29 19.29
N SER A 139 -1.32 0.11 19.59
CA SER A 139 -0.78 -0.23 20.92
C SER A 139 0.59 -0.89 20.86
N THR A 140 1.16 -1.07 19.69
CA THR A 140 2.48 -1.67 19.52
C THR A 140 3.60 -0.76 20.04
N GLU A 141 4.58 -1.37 20.70
CA GLU A 141 5.85 -0.74 21.06
C GLU A 141 7.00 -1.22 20.18
N GLY A 142 6.73 -2.02 19.13
CA GLY A 142 7.72 -2.59 18.24
C GLY A 142 8.59 -3.69 18.86
N ARG A 143 8.10 -4.33 19.94
CA ARG A 143 8.81 -5.43 20.60
C ARG A 143 8.66 -6.73 19.83
N ILE A 144 9.55 -7.69 20.07
CA ILE A 144 9.45 -9.05 19.53
C ILE A 144 8.12 -9.70 19.93
N SER A 145 7.63 -9.44 21.14
CA SER A 145 6.33 -9.91 21.62
C SER A 145 5.17 -9.39 20.77
N ASP A 146 5.25 -8.17 20.30
CA ASP A 146 4.21 -7.56 19.48
C ASP A 146 4.19 -8.22 18.09
N MET A 147 5.37 -8.46 17.51
CA MET A 147 5.51 -9.23 16.26
C MET A 147 4.92 -10.64 16.39
N GLN A 148 5.26 -11.34 17.49
CA GLN A 148 4.71 -12.67 17.74
C GLN A 148 3.18 -12.65 17.88
N SER A 149 2.63 -11.64 18.55
CA SER A 149 1.19 -11.48 18.72
C SER A 149 0.51 -11.19 17.38
N CYS A 150 1.09 -10.33 16.57
CA CYS A 150 0.61 -10.01 15.23
C CYS A 150 0.52 -11.26 14.34
N PHE A 151 1.60 -12.05 14.24
CA PHE A 151 1.61 -13.27 13.43
C PHE A 151 0.67 -14.36 13.97
N ARG A 152 0.53 -14.49 15.29
CA ARG A 152 -0.46 -15.41 15.90
C ARG A 152 -1.88 -14.96 15.59
N SER A 153 -2.15 -13.66 15.67
CA SER A 153 -3.44 -13.10 15.30
C SER A 153 -3.76 -13.37 13.83
N ARG A 154 -2.82 -13.11 12.91
CA ARG A 154 -2.95 -13.43 11.48
C ARG A 154 -3.29 -14.90 11.27
N LEU A 155 -2.48 -15.81 11.86
CA LEU A 155 -2.69 -17.25 11.75
C LEU A 155 -4.06 -17.65 12.27
N SER A 156 -4.46 -17.17 13.44
CA SER A 156 -5.77 -17.51 14.04
C SER A 156 -6.91 -17.03 13.15
N GLN A 157 -6.92 -15.76 12.75
CA GLN A 157 -8.00 -15.18 11.97
C GLN A 157 -8.20 -15.91 10.64
N ILE A 158 -7.12 -16.13 9.88
CA ILE A 158 -7.22 -16.73 8.55
C ILE A 158 -7.50 -18.24 8.65
N ARG A 159 -6.89 -18.93 9.62
CA ARG A 159 -7.19 -20.35 9.90
C ARG A 159 -8.68 -20.56 10.23
N ASP A 160 -9.25 -19.69 11.05
CA ASP A 160 -10.66 -19.78 11.43
C ASP A 160 -11.58 -19.54 10.22
N MET A 161 -11.23 -18.64 9.31
CA MET A 161 -11.93 -18.48 8.02
C MET A 161 -11.86 -19.74 7.17
N MET A 162 -10.69 -20.41 7.10
CA MET A 162 -10.50 -21.64 6.32
C MET A 162 -11.29 -22.81 6.90
N LEU A 163 -11.41 -22.90 8.20
CA LEU A 163 -12.17 -23.94 8.90
C LEU A 163 -13.69 -23.70 8.79
N SER A 164 -14.15 -22.49 9.05
CA SER A 164 -15.58 -22.15 9.10
C SER A 164 -16.27 -22.27 7.75
N LYS A 165 -15.56 -21.99 6.65
CA LYS A 165 -16.08 -22.10 5.28
C LYS A 165 -15.89 -23.46 4.63
N GLY A 166 -15.37 -24.45 5.38
CA GLY A 166 -15.18 -25.81 4.88
C GLY A 166 -14.15 -25.96 3.76
N VAL A 167 -13.22 -25.01 3.64
CA VAL A 167 -12.14 -25.04 2.63
C VAL A 167 -11.18 -26.18 2.92
N LEU A 168 -10.95 -26.47 4.19
CA LEU A 168 -10.08 -27.56 4.61
C LEU A 168 -10.86 -28.86 4.73
N PRO A 169 -10.23 -30.03 4.44
CA PRO A 169 -10.83 -31.32 4.69
C PRO A 169 -11.24 -31.43 6.15
N ARG A 170 -12.38 -32.08 6.44
CA ARG A 170 -12.94 -32.28 7.81
C ARG A 170 -12.04 -33.05 8.79
N ARG A 171 -10.84 -33.44 8.39
CA ARG A 171 -9.87 -34.09 9.28
C ARG A 171 -9.22 -33.04 10.17
N PRO A 172 -9.08 -33.32 11.48
CA PRO A 172 -8.46 -32.39 12.38
C PRO A 172 -7.06 -32.02 11.89
N LEU A 173 -6.77 -30.76 11.91
CA LEU A 173 -5.42 -30.23 11.70
C LEU A 173 -4.56 -30.76 12.83
N ALA A 174 -3.67 -31.68 12.49
CA ALA A 174 -2.75 -32.23 13.45
C ALA A 174 -1.51 -31.35 13.51
N ASN A 175 -1.63 -30.10 13.97
CA ASN A 175 -0.52 -29.21 14.08
C ASN A 175 0.63 -29.86 14.87
N SER A 176 0.55 -29.84 16.18
CA SER A 176 1.58 -30.45 17.03
C SER A 176 1.59 -32.00 16.96
N ASP A 177 0.43 -32.67 16.82
CA ASP A 177 0.33 -34.10 16.81
C ASP A 177 0.80 -34.74 15.49
N ALA A 178 0.57 -34.09 14.35
CA ALA A 178 1.14 -34.53 13.08
C ALA A 178 2.67 -34.49 13.11
N TRP A 179 3.24 -33.46 13.71
CA TRP A 179 4.68 -33.25 13.79
C TRP A 179 5.31 -34.21 14.82
N ARG A 180 4.63 -34.48 15.94
CA ARG A 180 5.08 -35.43 16.97
C ARG A 180 4.88 -36.89 16.56
N ASN A 181 3.78 -37.19 15.88
CA ASN A 181 3.40 -38.56 15.49
C ASN A 181 3.80 -38.88 14.03
N ARG A 182 4.70 -38.12 13.43
CA ARG A 182 5.18 -38.28 12.04
C ARG A 182 5.57 -39.73 11.65
N ARG A 183 6.01 -40.57 12.62
CA ARG A 183 6.32 -41.97 12.38
C ARG A 183 5.11 -42.83 12.08
N ARG A 184 3.89 -42.39 12.44
CA ARG A 184 2.63 -43.11 12.20
C ARG A 184 2.01 -42.78 10.83
N HIS A 185 2.40 -41.64 10.22
CA HIS A 185 1.79 -41.13 8.98
C HIS A 185 2.71 -41.28 7.78
N ASN A 186 3.24 -42.48 7.60
CA ASN A 186 4.36 -42.78 6.71
C ASN A 186 3.97 -43.24 5.31
N SER A 187 2.72 -43.23 4.96
CA SER A 187 2.27 -43.71 3.67
C SER A 187 1.35 -42.68 2.99
N LYS A 188 1.34 -42.71 1.66
CA LYS A 188 0.40 -41.95 0.83
C LYS A 188 -1.08 -42.17 1.21
N ASP A 189 -1.35 -43.19 1.98
CA ASP A 189 -2.70 -43.55 2.44
C ASP A 189 -3.19 -42.69 3.61
N TYR A 190 -2.28 -41.90 4.24
CA TYR A 190 -2.58 -41.02 5.37
C TYR A 190 -2.28 -39.57 5.02
N GLU A 191 -3.08 -39.03 4.10
CA GLU A 191 -3.04 -37.62 3.81
C GLU A 191 -3.56 -36.82 4.99
N ILE A 192 -2.79 -35.80 5.39
CA ILE A 192 -3.15 -34.81 6.40
C ILE A 192 -3.08 -33.42 5.83
N THR A 193 -3.76 -32.49 6.48
CA THR A 193 -3.65 -31.04 6.15
C THR A 193 -3.05 -30.32 7.33
N ILE A 194 -2.01 -29.54 7.07
CA ILE A 194 -1.40 -28.61 8.02
C ILE A 194 -1.74 -27.19 7.59
N VAL A 195 -1.86 -26.27 8.55
CA VAL A 195 -2.07 -24.85 8.28
C VAL A 195 -1.01 -24.07 9.02
N GLY A 196 -0.42 -23.11 8.35
CA GLY A 196 0.59 -22.24 8.94
C GLY A 196 0.99 -21.10 8.03
N LEU A 197 1.97 -20.36 8.50
CA LEU A 197 2.63 -19.29 7.80
C LEU A 197 3.63 -19.88 6.80
N ALA A 198 3.56 -19.47 5.55
CA ALA A 198 4.52 -19.87 4.53
C ALA A 198 5.76 -18.96 4.59
N SER A 199 6.96 -19.54 4.51
CA SER A 199 8.22 -18.80 4.47
C SER A 199 9.27 -19.52 3.63
N ASP A 200 10.36 -18.83 3.28
CA ASP A 200 11.46 -19.36 2.45
C ASP A 200 10.99 -20.00 1.14
N VAL A 201 10.03 -19.34 0.47
CA VAL A 201 9.40 -19.83 -0.77
C VAL A 201 10.39 -19.77 -1.93
N LYS A 202 10.77 -20.94 -2.47
CA LYS A 202 11.78 -21.03 -3.54
C LYS A 202 11.48 -22.16 -4.53
N TRP A 203 11.75 -21.89 -5.80
CA TRP A 203 11.78 -22.92 -6.83
C TRP A 203 13.12 -23.65 -6.83
N THR A 204 13.06 -24.98 -6.82
CA THR A 204 14.25 -25.82 -6.97
C THR A 204 14.67 -25.92 -8.45
N ARG A 205 15.92 -26.33 -8.70
CA ARG A 205 16.42 -26.58 -10.04
C ARG A 205 15.65 -27.66 -10.81
N THR A 206 14.98 -28.55 -10.07
CA THR A 206 14.16 -29.64 -10.64
C THR A 206 12.70 -29.23 -10.84
N GLY A 207 12.36 -27.96 -10.70
CA GLY A 207 11.01 -27.45 -10.91
C GLY A 207 10.01 -27.76 -9.80
N SER A 208 10.47 -28.11 -8.59
CA SER A 208 9.62 -28.27 -7.42
C SER A 208 9.57 -26.97 -6.62
N LEU A 209 8.44 -26.66 -6.00
CA LEU A 209 8.33 -25.56 -5.03
C LEU A 209 8.72 -26.07 -3.65
N ARG A 210 9.70 -25.42 -3.04
CA ARG A 210 10.14 -25.63 -1.67
C ARG A 210 9.74 -24.43 -0.83
N PHE A 211 9.15 -24.67 0.31
CA PHE A 211 8.77 -23.64 1.28
C PHE A 211 8.71 -24.23 2.69
N ILE A 212 8.74 -23.38 3.69
CA ILE A 212 8.54 -23.78 5.08
C ILE A 212 7.11 -23.38 5.47
N VAL A 213 6.44 -24.26 6.21
CA VAL A 213 5.19 -23.93 6.90
C VAL A 213 5.47 -23.96 8.38
N GLU A 214 5.15 -22.89 9.07
CA GLU A 214 5.33 -22.78 10.52
C GLU A 214 4.03 -22.40 11.22
N ASP A 215 3.88 -22.86 12.44
CA ASP A 215 2.85 -22.46 13.39
C ASP A 215 3.48 -22.15 14.75
N GLU A 216 2.66 -21.91 15.77
CA GLU A 216 3.10 -21.58 17.12
C GLU A 216 3.97 -22.66 17.78
N SER A 217 3.94 -23.89 17.27
CA SER A 217 4.58 -25.04 17.89
C SER A 217 5.85 -25.50 17.19
N SER A 218 5.94 -25.33 15.87
CA SER A 218 7.02 -25.90 15.07
C SER A 218 7.01 -25.37 13.64
N GLN A 219 8.04 -25.76 12.88
CA GLN A 219 8.15 -25.52 11.44
C GLN A 219 8.46 -26.80 10.70
N ILE A 220 8.04 -26.88 9.43
CA ILE A 220 8.32 -28.02 8.57
C ILE A 220 8.60 -27.61 7.14
N MET A 221 9.61 -28.22 6.54
CA MET A 221 9.90 -28.08 5.12
C MET A 221 8.86 -28.82 4.28
N CYS A 222 8.21 -28.08 3.40
CA CYS A 222 7.26 -28.59 2.43
C CYS A 222 7.88 -28.62 1.04
N ILE A 223 7.61 -29.67 0.29
CA ILE A 223 7.99 -29.79 -1.12
C ILE A 223 6.74 -30.14 -1.92
N LEU A 224 6.40 -29.26 -2.85
CA LEU A 224 5.34 -29.51 -3.83
C LEU A 224 5.97 -29.76 -5.18
N LYS A 225 5.73 -30.94 -5.72
CA LYS A 225 6.17 -31.29 -7.06
C LYS A 225 5.02 -31.02 -8.04
N PRO A 226 5.17 -30.06 -8.94
CA PRO A 226 4.13 -29.78 -9.93
C PRO A 226 3.89 -31.03 -10.80
N PRO A 227 2.66 -31.30 -11.24
CA PRO A 227 2.39 -32.32 -12.23
C PRO A 227 3.13 -31.98 -13.54
N ASN A 228 3.51 -33.00 -14.28
CA ASN A 228 4.36 -32.86 -15.48
C ASN A 228 3.72 -32.06 -16.63
N ASP A 229 2.43 -31.75 -16.56
CA ASP A 229 1.71 -30.91 -17.51
C ASP A 229 1.32 -29.59 -16.86
N ALA A 230 1.36 -28.51 -17.64
CA ALA A 230 0.97 -27.15 -17.22
C ALA A 230 -0.51 -27.11 -16.81
N SER A 231 -0.81 -27.63 -15.61
CA SER A 231 -2.15 -27.62 -15.04
C SER A 231 -2.47 -26.28 -14.39
N PRO A 232 -3.75 -25.95 -14.16
CA PRO A 232 -4.16 -24.76 -13.42
C PRO A 232 -3.48 -24.61 -12.04
N LEU A 233 -2.97 -25.72 -11.47
CA LEU A 233 -2.18 -25.72 -10.25
C LEU A 233 -0.87 -24.92 -10.40
N HIS A 234 -0.24 -24.93 -11.58
CA HIS A 234 0.96 -24.14 -11.86
C HIS A 234 0.71 -22.63 -11.78
N ALA A 235 -0.45 -22.18 -12.26
CA ALA A 235 -0.84 -20.77 -12.17
C ALA A 235 -1.13 -20.34 -10.72
N SER A 236 -1.65 -21.26 -9.89
CA SER A 236 -1.88 -20.98 -8.47
C SER A 236 -0.59 -21.01 -7.63
N LEU A 237 0.46 -21.70 -8.11
CA LEU A 237 1.75 -21.83 -7.42
C LEU A 237 2.67 -20.64 -7.66
N ASP A 238 2.54 -19.94 -8.78
CA ASP A 238 3.29 -18.71 -9.07
C ASP A 238 2.95 -17.58 -8.08
N GLY A 239 1.99 -17.84 -7.20
CA GLY A 239 1.44 -16.88 -6.27
C GLY A 239 1.63 -17.19 -4.79
N LEU A 240 2.57 -18.03 -4.34
CA LEU A 240 2.89 -18.18 -2.93
C LEU A 240 3.88 -17.10 -2.49
N MET A 241 3.51 -16.35 -1.45
CA MET A 241 4.33 -15.28 -0.86
C MET A 241 4.84 -15.71 0.51
N ASP A 242 5.95 -15.12 0.94
CA ASP A 242 6.37 -15.26 2.32
C ASP A 242 5.35 -14.61 3.25
N ASP A 243 5.15 -15.19 4.42
CA ASP A 243 4.28 -14.76 5.50
C ASP A 243 2.76 -14.81 5.21
N GLU A 244 2.34 -15.39 4.07
CA GLU A 244 0.91 -15.70 3.88
C GLU A 244 0.50 -16.96 4.63
N ILE A 245 -0.76 -17.04 5.02
CA ILE A 245 -1.32 -18.23 5.66
C ILE A 245 -1.87 -19.19 4.61
N VAL A 246 -1.42 -20.43 4.66
CA VAL A 246 -1.84 -21.49 3.74
C VAL A 246 -2.18 -22.77 4.45
N GLY A 247 -3.15 -23.50 3.91
CA GLY A 247 -3.36 -24.91 4.21
C GLY A 247 -2.57 -25.77 3.22
N VAL A 248 -1.90 -26.80 3.70
CA VAL A 248 -1.12 -27.71 2.84
C VAL A 248 -1.54 -29.14 3.10
N SER A 249 -2.07 -29.82 2.09
CA SER A 249 -2.42 -31.25 2.15
C SER A 249 -1.31 -32.11 1.59
N GLY A 250 -1.01 -33.20 2.28
CA GLY A 250 0.06 -34.12 1.89
C GLY A 250 0.40 -35.14 2.95
N TRP A 251 1.62 -35.63 2.94
CA TRP A 251 2.11 -36.66 3.85
C TRP A 251 3.57 -36.46 4.22
N PHE A 252 4.00 -36.99 5.36
CA PHE A 252 5.38 -36.96 5.78
C PHE A 252 6.21 -38.05 5.08
N LEU A 253 7.42 -37.68 4.64
CA LEU A 253 8.45 -38.64 4.29
C LEU A 253 9.16 -39.14 5.55
N THR A 254 9.40 -40.44 5.62
CA THR A 254 10.15 -41.04 6.72
C THR A 254 11.56 -41.41 6.33
N GLY A 255 12.41 -41.54 7.33
CA GLY A 255 13.78 -42.02 7.20
C GLY A 255 14.85 -40.97 7.20
N GLU A 256 14.53 -39.69 7.16
CA GLU A 256 15.48 -38.60 7.23
C GLU A 256 15.55 -37.97 8.62
N ARG A 257 16.70 -37.32 8.95
CA ARG A 257 16.90 -36.62 10.22
C ARG A 257 15.90 -35.49 10.39
N ASP A 258 15.65 -34.72 9.29
CA ASP A 258 14.68 -33.65 9.25
C ASP A 258 13.43 -34.09 8.47
N PRO A 259 12.24 -33.96 9.05
CA PRO A 259 11.03 -34.36 8.38
C PRO A 259 10.70 -33.44 7.21
N ILE A 260 10.46 -34.05 6.06
CA ILE A 260 9.97 -33.35 4.86
C ILE A 260 8.50 -33.69 4.69
N PHE A 261 7.68 -32.66 4.45
CA PHE A 261 6.27 -32.81 4.11
C PHE A 261 6.11 -32.77 2.60
N PHE A 262 5.69 -33.88 2.04
CA PHE A 262 5.40 -33.97 0.60
C PHE A 262 4.02 -33.42 0.34
N SER A 263 3.96 -32.22 -0.23
CA SER A 263 2.72 -31.50 -0.47
C SER A 263 2.07 -31.99 -1.77
N ARG A 264 0.76 -32.19 -1.73
CA ARG A 264 -0.07 -32.48 -2.90
C ARG A 264 -0.82 -31.25 -3.35
N ASP A 265 -1.47 -30.55 -2.41
CA ASP A 265 -2.30 -29.38 -2.68
C ASP A 265 -2.00 -28.25 -1.68
N ILE A 266 -2.17 -27.02 -2.16
CA ILE A 266 -2.13 -25.80 -1.34
C ILE A 266 -3.53 -25.18 -1.33
N HIS A 267 -4.03 -24.89 -0.15
CA HIS A 267 -5.34 -24.29 0.07
C HIS A 267 -5.16 -22.84 0.51
N LYS A 268 -5.79 -21.93 -0.20
CA LYS A 268 -5.87 -20.51 0.18
C LYS A 268 -7.12 -20.24 1.02
N PRO A 269 -7.19 -19.10 1.73
CA PRO A 269 -8.41 -18.67 2.40
C PRO A 269 -9.62 -18.62 1.46
N PRO A 270 -10.83 -18.81 1.98
CA PRO A 270 -12.02 -18.85 1.13
C PRO A 270 -12.34 -17.46 0.56
N LEU A 271 -12.42 -17.40 -0.75
CA LEU A 271 -12.97 -16.29 -1.49
C LEU A 271 -14.05 -16.86 -2.44
N GLY A 272 -15.26 -17.03 -1.91
CA GLY A 272 -16.43 -17.43 -2.69
C GLY A 272 -16.98 -16.24 -3.50
N ASN A 273 -18.00 -16.49 -4.32
CA ASN A 273 -18.74 -15.41 -4.94
C ASN A 273 -19.49 -14.64 -3.85
N HIS A 274 -19.15 -13.37 -3.71
CA HIS A 274 -19.79 -12.44 -2.78
C HIS A 274 -21.07 -11.89 -3.38
N SER A 275 -22.12 -11.80 -2.58
CA SER A 275 -23.35 -11.10 -2.95
C SER A 275 -23.28 -9.71 -2.34
N LYS A 276 -23.12 -8.70 -3.18
CA LYS A 276 -23.00 -7.32 -2.74
C LYS A 276 -24.26 -6.86 -1.99
N ALA A 277 -24.07 -6.12 -0.90
CA ALA A 277 -25.12 -5.33 -0.31
C ALA A 277 -25.55 -4.23 -1.29
N GLN A 278 -26.73 -3.69 -1.13
CA GLN A 278 -27.23 -2.58 -1.96
C GLN A 278 -27.84 -1.52 -1.04
N ALA A 279 -27.53 -0.26 -1.29
CA ALA A 279 -28.28 0.83 -0.69
C ALA A 279 -29.77 0.71 -1.08
N GLY A 280 -30.68 1.13 -0.23
CA GLY A 280 -32.10 1.20 -0.58
C GLY A 280 -32.34 2.07 -1.82
N GLU A 281 -33.43 1.87 -2.52
CA GLU A 281 -33.79 2.71 -3.70
C GLU A 281 -33.86 4.20 -3.32
N GLU A 282 -34.34 4.49 -2.10
CA GLU A 282 -34.42 5.84 -1.53
C GLU A 282 -33.01 6.44 -1.24
N TYR A 283 -31.95 5.63 -1.27
CA TYR A 283 -30.56 6.01 -1.06
C TYR A 283 -29.69 5.65 -2.26
N ALA A 284 -30.24 5.66 -3.47
CA ALA A 284 -29.54 5.32 -4.71
C ALA A 284 -28.52 6.40 -5.13
N VAL A 285 -27.80 6.95 -4.16
CA VAL A 285 -26.72 7.93 -4.37
C VAL A 285 -25.44 7.27 -4.85
N SER A 286 -24.49 8.09 -5.27
CA SER A 286 -23.21 7.63 -5.77
C SER A 286 -22.05 8.00 -4.84
N ALA A 287 -20.99 7.18 -4.87
CA ALA A 287 -19.69 7.49 -4.30
C ALA A 287 -18.69 7.75 -5.43
N ALA A 288 -17.89 8.79 -5.29
CA ALA A 288 -16.80 9.13 -6.19
C ALA A 288 -15.45 8.76 -5.53
N PHE A 289 -14.60 8.04 -6.25
CA PHE A 289 -13.32 7.52 -5.75
C PHE A 289 -12.15 8.15 -6.49
N LEU A 290 -11.18 8.62 -5.72
CA LEU A 290 -9.90 9.12 -6.21
C LEU A 290 -8.78 8.84 -5.20
N SER A 291 -7.53 9.02 -5.63
CA SER A 291 -6.33 8.95 -4.79
C SER A 291 -5.19 9.76 -5.40
N ASP A 292 -4.06 9.79 -4.73
CA ASP A 292 -2.79 10.23 -5.27
C ASP A 292 -2.88 11.65 -5.90
N VAL A 293 -3.41 12.60 -5.10
CA VAL A 293 -3.54 14.01 -5.52
C VAL A 293 -2.16 14.66 -5.61
N HIS A 294 -1.24 14.29 -4.68
CA HIS A 294 0.11 14.82 -4.61
C HIS A 294 0.17 16.35 -4.66
N LEU A 295 -0.76 16.99 -3.93
CA LEU A 295 -0.76 18.45 -3.86
C LEU A 295 0.57 18.95 -3.26
N GLY A 296 1.11 19.98 -3.85
CA GLY A 296 2.44 20.49 -3.51
C GLY A 296 3.53 20.08 -4.51
N SER A 297 3.32 19.01 -5.28
CA SER A 297 4.20 18.59 -6.36
C SER A 297 4.21 19.59 -7.53
N LYS A 298 5.33 19.70 -8.22
CA LYS A 298 5.42 20.45 -9.51
C LYS A 298 4.62 19.79 -10.61
N THR A 299 4.38 18.52 -10.49
CA THR A 299 3.63 17.71 -11.48
C THR A 299 2.15 17.56 -11.13
N PHE A 300 1.65 18.23 -10.08
CA PHE A 300 0.23 18.29 -9.79
C PHE A 300 -0.56 18.95 -10.92
N LEU A 301 -1.64 18.33 -11.34
CA LEU A 301 -2.45 18.68 -12.50
C LEU A 301 -3.60 19.64 -12.11
N ALA A 302 -3.26 20.84 -11.65
CA ALA A 302 -4.22 21.84 -11.18
C ALA A 302 -5.31 22.23 -12.22
N PRO A 303 -5.01 22.37 -13.52
CA PRO A 303 -6.06 22.67 -14.51
C PRO A 303 -7.11 21.55 -14.63
N GLN A 304 -6.69 20.30 -14.48
CA GLN A 304 -7.58 19.13 -14.54
C GLN A 304 -8.42 19.02 -13.27
N TRP A 305 -7.83 19.36 -12.11
CA TRP A 305 -8.59 19.48 -10.87
C TRP A 305 -9.71 20.53 -11.01
N ALA A 306 -9.40 21.71 -11.55
CA ALA A 306 -10.41 22.73 -11.80
C ALA A 306 -11.56 22.25 -12.73
N LYS A 307 -11.23 21.42 -13.74
CA LYS A 307 -12.27 20.81 -14.59
C LYS A 307 -13.15 19.82 -13.79
N MET A 308 -12.59 19.09 -12.83
CA MET A 308 -13.36 18.21 -11.95
C MET A 308 -14.33 19.01 -11.07
N ILE A 309 -13.85 20.12 -10.50
CA ILE A 309 -14.70 21.02 -9.72
C ILE A 309 -15.81 21.63 -10.59
N ASP A 310 -15.50 22.02 -11.83
CA ASP A 310 -16.50 22.50 -12.78
C ASP A 310 -17.52 21.41 -13.13
N TRP A 311 -17.10 20.17 -13.27
CA TRP A 311 -17.96 19.01 -13.44
C TRP A 311 -18.92 18.82 -12.26
N PHE A 312 -18.44 18.93 -11.02
CA PHE A 312 -19.30 18.89 -9.82
C PHE A 312 -20.38 19.97 -9.83
N LYS A 313 -20.08 21.14 -10.39
CA LYS A 313 -21.01 22.26 -10.47
C LYS A 313 -22.06 22.11 -11.58
N ASN A 314 -21.71 21.50 -12.69
CA ASN A 314 -22.47 21.58 -13.93
C ASN A 314 -22.99 20.27 -14.48
N ASP A 315 -22.39 19.12 -14.11
CA ASP A 315 -22.78 17.83 -14.69
C ASP A 315 -23.94 17.20 -13.91
N PRO A 316 -24.98 16.72 -14.61
CA PRO A 316 -26.11 16.04 -13.96
C PRO A 316 -25.74 14.78 -13.15
N LEU A 317 -24.69 14.02 -13.53
CA LEU A 317 -24.25 12.86 -12.77
C LEU A 317 -23.67 13.28 -11.41
N ALA A 318 -23.00 14.44 -11.34
CA ALA A 318 -22.46 14.97 -10.10
C ALA A 318 -23.50 15.19 -9.00
N ARG A 319 -24.77 15.43 -9.37
CA ARG A 319 -25.88 15.57 -8.40
C ARG A 319 -26.17 14.30 -7.62
N THR A 320 -25.79 13.14 -8.16
CA THR A 320 -25.97 11.86 -7.48
C THR A 320 -24.85 11.55 -6.50
N VAL A 321 -23.74 12.29 -6.54
CA VAL A 321 -22.57 12.04 -5.71
C VAL A 321 -22.80 12.58 -4.30
N LYS A 322 -22.92 11.67 -3.33
CA LYS A 322 -23.02 11.96 -1.90
C LYS A 322 -21.68 11.86 -1.21
N TYR A 323 -20.80 10.97 -1.66
CA TYR A 323 -19.52 10.66 -1.02
C TYR A 323 -18.36 10.85 -1.97
N PHE A 324 -17.29 11.43 -1.45
CA PHE A 324 -16.03 11.65 -2.16
C PHE A 324 -14.91 11.00 -1.35
N VAL A 325 -14.44 9.82 -1.79
CA VAL A 325 -13.46 9.00 -1.07
C VAL A 325 -12.07 9.24 -1.64
N LEU A 326 -11.17 9.82 -0.82
CA LEU A 326 -9.78 10.06 -1.16
C LEU A 326 -8.90 9.00 -0.48
N SER A 327 -8.37 8.08 -1.30
CA SER A 327 -7.68 6.87 -0.85
C SER A 327 -6.16 7.03 -0.73
N GLY A 328 -5.72 8.09 -0.02
CA GLY A 328 -4.32 8.34 0.31
C GLY A 328 -3.57 9.23 -0.68
N ASP A 329 -2.39 9.68 -0.25
CA ASP A 329 -1.49 10.60 -0.93
C ASP A 329 -2.20 11.89 -1.38
N GLY A 330 -2.90 12.51 -0.42
CA GLY A 330 -3.55 13.81 -0.63
C GLY A 330 -2.56 14.92 -0.92
N VAL A 331 -1.41 14.87 -0.27
CA VAL A 331 -0.28 15.79 -0.49
C VAL A 331 0.96 15.04 -0.97
N ASP A 332 1.91 15.78 -1.59
CA ASP A 332 3.19 15.18 -2.00
C ASP A 332 4.12 14.93 -0.80
N GLY A 333 3.83 15.57 0.34
CA GLY A 333 4.65 15.49 1.53
C GLY A 333 5.96 16.25 1.41
N VAL A 334 6.80 16.15 2.45
CA VAL A 334 8.12 16.80 2.49
C VAL A 334 9.13 15.84 3.10
N GLY A 335 10.23 15.57 2.39
CA GLY A 335 11.29 14.68 2.86
C GLY A 335 10.99 13.19 2.68
N ILE A 336 10.08 12.83 1.81
CA ILE A 336 9.70 11.43 1.51
C ILE A 336 10.84 10.69 0.82
N TYR A 337 11.61 11.38 -0.03
CA TYR A 337 12.80 10.84 -0.68
C TYR A 337 13.88 11.92 -0.81
N PRO A 338 15.17 11.54 -0.95
CA PRO A 338 16.27 12.49 -1.05
C PRO A 338 16.11 13.47 -2.22
N GLY A 339 16.23 14.78 -1.94
CA GLY A 339 16.16 15.83 -2.95
C GLY A 339 14.76 16.20 -3.43
N GLN A 340 13.71 15.68 -2.78
CA GLN A 340 12.31 15.94 -3.14
C GLN A 340 11.97 17.45 -3.20
N GLU A 341 12.61 18.29 -2.38
CA GLU A 341 12.34 19.74 -2.35
C GLU A 341 12.53 20.43 -3.71
N ARG A 342 13.29 19.81 -4.64
CA ARG A 342 13.45 20.27 -6.02
C ARG A 342 12.21 20.02 -6.89
N HIS A 343 11.38 19.06 -6.47
CA HIS A 343 10.15 18.65 -7.16
C HIS A 343 8.89 19.27 -6.55
N LEU A 344 9.03 20.03 -5.44
CA LEU A 344 7.92 20.68 -4.77
C LEU A 344 7.72 22.12 -5.25
N ASN A 345 6.45 22.48 -5.50
CA ASN A 345 5.97 23.86 -5.61
C ASN A 345 5.65 24.44 -4.24
N ILE A 346 5.01 23.63 -3.36
CA ILE A 346 4.72 24.00 -1.98
C ILE A 346 5.65 23.17 -1.09
N LYS A 347 6.63 23.83 -0.47
CA LYS A 347 7.70 23.17 0.31
C LYS A 347 7.41 23.01 1.79
N ASP A 348 6.34 23.60 2.26
CA ASP A 348 5.87 23.51 3.63
C ASP A 348 4.68 22.54 3.70
N LEU A 349 4.74 21.60 4.65
CA LEU A 349 3.76 20.51 4.76
C LEU A 349 2.38 21.03 5.18
N PHE A 350 2.31 21.95 6.13
CA PHE A 350 1.04 22.53 6.56
C PHE A 350 0.40 23.39 5.47
N ASN A 351 1.22 24.09 4.68
CA ASN A 351 0.71 24.81 3.51
C ASN A 351 0.19 23.86 2.41
N GLN A 352 0.76 22.65 2.26
CA GLN A 352 0.19 21.64 1.36
C GLN A 352 -1.21 21.22 1.85
N TYR A 353 -1.37 20.88 3.13
CA TYR A 353 -2.67 20.51 3.68
C TYR A 353 -3.68 21.66 3.66
N GLY A 354 -3.27 22.87 4.02
CA GLY A 354 -4.14 24.04 3.97
C GLY A 354 -4.64 24.34 2.55
N GLU A 355 -3.80 24.14 1.53
CA GLU A 355 -4.24 24.30 0.14
C GLU A 355 -5.14 23.15 -0.31
N LEU A 356 -4.90 21.91 0.16
CA LEU A 356 -5.79 20.77 -0.10
C LEU A 356 -7.18 21.00 0.53
N ALA A 357 -7.22 21.47 1.77
CA ALA A 357 -8.46 21.84 2.45
C ALA A 357 -9.23 22.90 1.64
N ARG A 358 -8.55 23.97 1.21
CA ARG A 358 -9.15 25.01 0.35
C ARG A 358 -9.70 24.45 -0.96
N MET A 359 -9.00 23.51 -1.58
CA MET A 359 -9.45 22.87 -2.82
C MET A 359 -10.65 21.97 -2.62
N LEU A 360 -10.72 21.26 -1.49
CA LEU A 360 -11.86 20.41 -1.14
C LEU A 360 -13.09 21.23 -0.77
N GLU A 361 -12.93 22.45 -0.24
CA GLU A 361 -14.06 23.38 -0.02
C GLU A 361 -14.76 23.84 -1.30
N GLU A 362 -14.13 23.65 -2.47
CA GLU A 362 -14.77 23.93 -3.77
C GLU A 362 -15.72 22.80 -4.22
N VAL A 363 -15.67 21.63 -3.60
CA VAL A 363 -16.64 20.54 -3.79
C VAL A 363 -17.97 20.96 -3.15
N PRO A 364 -19.13 20.63 -3.75
CA PRO A 364 -20.43 21.03 -3.21
C PRO A 364 -20.67 20.56 -1.78
N ASP A 365 -21.39 21.37 -1.00
CA ASP A 365 -21.61 21.18 0.43
C ASP A 365 -22.44 19.95 0.81
N TRP A 366 -23.19 19.37 -0.14
CA TRP A 366 -23.89 18.11 0.08
C TRP A 366 -23.03 16.86 -0.05
N VAL A 367 -21.77 17.00 -0.51
CA VAL A 367 -20.82 15.89 -0.68
C VAL A 367 -19.98 15.74 0.57
N ASP A 368 -20.05 14.58 1.21
CA ASP A 368 -19.19 14.26 2.35
C ASP A 368 -17.89 13.63 1.87
N VAL A 369 -16.77 14.10 2.41
CA VAL A 369 -15.43 13.61 2.07
C VAL A 369 -14.98 12.57 3.10
N VAL A 370 -14.51 11.42 2.64
CA VAL A 370 -13.79 10.44 3.46
C VAL A 370 -12.34 10.44 3.00
N MET A 371 -11.41 10.73 3.91
CA MET A 371 -9.99 10.83 3.58
C MET A 371 -9.16 9.92 4.47
N LEU A 372 -8.38 9.05 3.84
CA LEU A 372 -7.35 8.24 4.50
C LEU A 372 -5.96 8.68 4.04
N PRO A 373 -4.90 8.45 4.84
CA PRO A 373 -3.54 8.78 4.44
C PRO A 373 -2.94 7.73 3.50
N GLY A 374 -1.92 8.15 2.74
CA GLY A 374 -1.00 7.28 2.02
C GLY A 374 0.43 7.40 2.54
N ASN A 375 1.39 6.92 1.77
CA ASN A 375 2.79 6.92 2.19
C ASN A 375 3.50 8.29 2.03
N HIS A 376 2.90 9.25 1.34
CA HIS A 376 3.37 10.63 1.24
C HIS A 376 2.78 11.53 2.31
N ASP A 377 1.68 11.14 2.93
CA ASP A 377 0.99 11.91 3.94
C ASP A 377 1.73 11.93 5.29
N ALA A 378 1.36 12.89 6.16
CA ALA A 378 2.01 13.13 7.45
C ALA A 378 1.60 12.10 8.52
N VAL A 379 1.87 10.85 8.27
CA VAL A 379 1.63 9.71 9.17
C VAL A 379 2.87 8.84 9.28
N ARG A 380 2.86 7.87 10.21
CA ARG A 380 3.94 6.89 10.29
C ARG A 380 4.05 6.11 8.97
N PRO A 381 5.29 5.79 8.49
CA PRO A 381 5.46 5.01 7.26
C PRO A 381 4.96 3.57 7.36
N ALA A 382 4.92 3.01 8.58
CA ALA A 382 4.53 1.62 8.84
C ALA A 382 3.00 1.47 8.87
N GLU A 383 2.49 0.53 8.08
CA GLU A 383 1.07 0.17 8.02
C GLU A 383 0.67 -0.87 9.09
N PRO A 384 -0.56 -0.80 9.61
CA PRO A 384 -1.62 0.16 9.32
C PRO A 384 -1.29 1.56 9.83
N GLN A 385 -1.74 2.59 9.12
CA GLN A 385 -1.49 3.99 9.44
C GLN A 385 -2.72 4.62 10.10
N PRO A 386 -2.59 5.39 11.19
CA PRO A 386 -3.71 6.13 11.77
C PRO A 386 -4.14 7.27 10.84
N ALA A 387 -5.30 7.85 11.08
CA ALA A 387 -5.73 9.10 10.44
C ALA A 387 -4.70 10.21 10.66
N LEU A 388 -4.76 11.24 9.82
CA LEU A 388 -3.95 12.44 9.98
C LEU A 388 -4.13 13.06 11.39
N ASP A 389 -3.09 13.76 11.85
CA ASP A 389 -3.13 14.41 13.14
C ASP A 389 -4.30 15.42 13.23
N PRO A 390 -5.00 15.53 14.39
CA PRO A 390 -6.07 16.50 14.58
C PRO A 390 -5.68 17.95 14.26
N GLU A 391 -4.41 18.33 14.39
CA GLU A 391 -3.93 19.65 14.01
C GLU A 391 -4.08 19.92 12.50
N VAL A 392 -3.84 18.90 11.68
CA VAL A 392 -4.05 18.97 10.23
C VAL A 392 -5.53 18.98 9.85
N GLN A 393 -6.35 18.27 10.61
CA GLN A 393 -7.78 18.14 10.34
C GLN A 393 -8.59 19.43 10.54
N GLN A 394 -8.07 20.41 11.32
CA GLN A 394 -8.80 21.61 11.72
C GLN A 394 -9.25 22.50 10.55
N ASP A 395 -8.53 22.45 9.44
CA ASP A 395 -8.80 23.28 8.27
C ASP A 395 -9.86 22.69 7.33
N TYR A 396 -10.36 21.47 7.63
CA TYR A 396 -11.28 20.76 6.75
C TYR A 396 -12.71 20.78 7.32
N SER A 397 -13.66 21.15 6.47
CA SER A 397 -15.10 21.01 6.75
C SER A 397 -15.64 19.74 6.05
N ASN A 398 -16.68 19.11 6.59
CA ASN A 398 -17.34 17.93 6.03
C ASN A 398 -16.38 16.79 5.59
N THR A 399 -15.26 16.63 6.28
CA THR A 399 -14.29 15.57 6.00
C THR A 399 -14.20 14.63 7.19
N VAL A 400 -14.43 13.35 6.93
CA VAL A 400 -14.22 12.25 7.88
C VAL A 400 -12.83 11.69 7.63
N PHE A 401 -11.93 11.89 8.59
CA PHE A 401 -10.57 11.34 8.53
C PHE A 401 -10.53 9.96 9.13
N VAL A 402 -9.96 9.02 8.39
CA VAL A 402 -9.84 7.61 8.78
C VAL A 402 -8.41 7.12 8.57
N GLY A 403 -8.05 5.99 9.17
CA GLY A 403 -6.74 5.36 8.98
C GLY A 403 -6.64 4.60 7.66
N ASN A 404 -5.45 4.08 7.37
CA ASN A 404 -5.14 3.26 6.22
C ASN A 404 -4.62 1.87 6.69
N PRO A 405 -5.34 0.77 6.36
CA PRO A 405 -6.63 0.70 5.68
C PRO A 405 -7.79 1.12 6.59
N CYS A 406 -8.94 1.42 5.95
CA CYS A 406 -10.21 1.60 6.63
C CYS A 406 -11.31 0.72 5.98
N ASP A 407 -12.09 0.08 6.83
CA ASP A 407 -13.28 -0.68 6.48
C ASP A 407 -14.49 0.06 7.01
N PHE A 408 -15.35 0.52 6.11
CA PHE A 408 -16.54 1.33 6.42
C PHE A 408 -17.70 1.01 5.48
N SER A 409 -18.89 1.44 5.84
CA SER A 409 -20.07 1.35 4.96
C SER A 409 -20.59 2.74 4.60
N LEU A 410 -21.12 2.84 3.39
CA LEU A 410 -21.87 3.97 2.86
C LEU A 410 -23.29 3.50 2.53
N HIS A 411 -24.30 3.90 3.29
CA HIS A 411 -25.68 3.38 3.18
C HIS A 411 -25.74 1.83 3.14
N GLY A 412 -24.97 1.20 4.04
CA GLY A 412 -24.89 -0.27 4.14
C GLY A 412 -24.03 -0.97 3.10
N VAL A 413 -23.52 -0.26 2.08
CA VAL A 413 -22.55 -0.80 1.10
C VAL A 413 -21.14 -0.77 1.73
N ARG A 414 -20.53 -1.94 1.88
CA ARG A 414 -19.24 -2.08 2.56
C ARG A 414 -18.07 -1.74 1.64
N VAL A 415 -17.28 -0.78 2.03
CA VAL A 415 -16.10 -0.28 1.32
C VAL A 415 -14.84 -0.59 2.13
N LEU A 416 -13.92 -1.34 1.55
CA LEU A 416 -12.55 -1.45 2.07
C LEU A 416 -11.67 -0.49 1.27
N SER A 417 -11.20 0.57 1.90
CA SER A 417 -10.26 1.50 1.27
C SER A 417 -8.86 1.28 1.85
N TYR A 418 -7.91 1.06 0.96
CA TYR A 418 -6.50 0.84 1.28
C TYR A 418 -5.65 1.61 0.28
N HIS A 419 -4.71 2.44 0.74
CA HIS A 419 -3.90 3.23 -0.18
C HIS A 419 -3.18 2.36 -1.22
N GLY A 420 -2.62 1.20 -0.81
CA GLY A 420 -2.10 0.24 -1.80
C GLY A 420 -0.57 0.11 -1.81
N LYS A 421 0.15 0.60 -0.79
CA LYS A 421 1.61 0.54 -0.72
C LYS A 421 2.18 -0.86 -0.96
N SER A 422 1.52 -1.89 -0.47
CA SER A 422 1.97 -3.29 -0.62
C SER A 422 1.86 -3.83 -2.05
N ILE A 423 1.23 -3.12 -2.99
CA ILE A 423 1.28 -3.47 -4.43
C ILE A 423 2.74 -3.63 -4.88
N ASP A 424 3.67 -2.84 -4.32
CA ASP A 424 5.10 -2.96 -4.55
C ASP A 424 5.67 -4.33 -4.19
N ASP A 425 5.17 -4.95 -3.10
CA ASP A 425 5.59 -6.28 -2.64
C ASP A 425 5.00 -7.37 -3.52
N PHE A 426 3.72 -7.23 -3.92
CA PHE A 426 3.07 -8.13 -4.86
C PHE A 426 3.75 -8.14 -6.22
N VAL A 427 4.11 -6.97 -6.76
CA VAL A 427 4.87 -6.85 -8.02
C VAL A 427 6.27 -7.45 -7.90
N ALA A 428 6.94 -7.30 -6.76
CA ALA A 428 8.27 -7.84 -6.54
C ALA A 428 8.28 -9.38 -6.42
N THR A 429 7.17 -9.97 -5.96
CA THR A 429 7.11 -11.39 -5.61
C THR A 429 6.35 -12.24 -6.64
N LEU A 430 5.23 -11.73 -7.16
CA LEU A 430 4.34 -12.47 -8.06
C LEU A 430 4.60 -12.14 -9.52
N ARG A 431 4.97 -13.13 -10.34
CA ARG A 431 5.26 -12.93 -11.75
C ARG A 431 4.08 -12.44 -12.59
N SER A 432 2.86 -12.77 -12.17
CA SER A 432 1.62 -12.35 -12.82
C SER A 432 1.24 -10.90 -12.53
N VAL A 433 1.81 -10.29 -11.50
CA VAL A 433 1.48 -8.93 -11.04
C VAL A 433 2.48 -7.94 -11.59
N THR A 434 1.99 -6.84 -12.14
CA THR A 434 2.81 -5.76 -12.69
C THR A 434 2.20 -4.41 -12.35
N TYR A 435 3.01 -3.34 -12.34
CA TYR A 435 2.51 -1.98 -12.12
C TYR A 435 1.46 -1.53 -13.16
N SER A 436 1.50 -2.08 -14.36
CA SER A 436 0.51 -1.78 -15.41
C SER A 436 -0.84 -2.49 -15.23
N LYS A 437 -0.91 -3.46 -14.31
CA LYS A 437 -2.11 -4.24 -14.00
C LYS A 437 -2.32 -4.33 -12.49
N PRO A 438 -2.61 -3.21 -11.82
CA PRO A 438 -2.80 -3.17 -10.36
C PRO A 438 -3.93 -4.06 -9.88
N GLU A 439 -4.94 -4.31 -10.71
CA GLU A 439 -6.03 -5.22 -10.43
C GLU A 439 -5.57 -6.65 -10.07
N MET A 440 -4.43 -7.09 -10.60
CA MET A 440 -3.86 -8.40 -10.26
C MET A 440 -3.36 -8.44 -8.80
N ALA A 441 -2.81 -7.34 -8.30
CA ALA A 441 -2.44 -7.23 -6.89
C ALA A 441 -3.68 -7.17 -5.99
N MET A 442 -4.70 -6.40 -6.38
CA MET A 442 -5.97 -6.32 -5.64
C MET A 442 -6.64 -7.70 -5.53
N GLN A 443 -6.70 -8.46 -6.63
CA GLN A 443 -7.19 -9.84 -6.63
C GLN A 443 -6.37 -10.73 -5.69
N ALA A 444 -5.04 -10.60 -5.75
CA ALA A 444 -4.14 -11.38 -4.91
C ALA A 444 -4.30 -11.06 -3.41
N MET A 445 -4.58 -9.82 -3.03
CA MET A 445 -4.91 -9.40 -1.66
C MET A 445 -6.22 -10.04 -1.19
N LEU A 446 -7.28 -9.97 -1.99
CA LEU A 446 -8.57 -10.58 -1.67
C LEU A 446 -8.45 -12.11 -1.53
N GLU A 447 -7.72 -12.77 -2.43
CA GLU A 447 -7.51 -14.23 -2.41
C GLU A 447 -6.69 -14.72 -1.21
N ARG A 448 -5.81 -13.86 -0.66
CA ARG A 448 -5.03 -14.14 0.55
C ARG A 448 -5.74 -13.69 1.82
N ARG A 449 -6.84 -12.94 1.67
CA ARG A 449 -7.52 -12.27 2.79
C ARG A 449 -6.56 -11.42 3.62
N HIS A 450 -5.57 -10.79 2.92
CA HIS A 450 -4.54 -9.98 3.56
C HIS A 450 -4.02 -8.89 2.63
N LEU A 451 -3.96 -7.65 3.12
CA LEU A 451 -3.53 -6.49 2.34
C LEU A 451 -2.01 -6.43 2.12
N ALA A 452 -1.20 -6.83 3.10
CA ALA A 452 0.26 -6.79 3.04
C ALA A 452 0.87 -7.99 3.79
N PRO A 453 0.92 -9.20 3.20
CA PRO A 453 1.35 -10.40 3.92
C PRO A 453 2.84 -10.38 4.29
N SER A 454 3.73 -9.94 3.39
CA SER A 454 5.17 -10.09 3.56
C SER A 454 5.77 -9.13 4.57
N TRP A 455 6.42 -9.66 5.61
CA TRP A 455 7.17 -8.87 6.58
C TRP A 455 8.59 -8.54 6.06
N GLY A 456 9.02 -7.29 6.27
CA GLY A 456 10.34 -6.86 5.80
C GLY A 456 10.47 -6.68 4.30
N GLY A 457 9.35 -6.60 3.59
CA GLY A 457 9.26 -6.23 2.19
C GLY A 457 9.48 -4.73 1.95
N LYS A 458 8.97 -4.21 0.84
CA LYS A 458 9.04 -2.78 0.51
C LYS A 458 8.05 -1.93 1.33
N THR A 459 7.01 -2.56 1.85
CA THR A 459 6.01 -1.92 2.72
C THR A 459 6.42 -2.12 4.17
N PRO A 460 6.76 -1.05 4.90
CA PRO A 460 6.99 -1.14 6.33
C PRO A 460 5.70 -1.53 7.05
N LEU A 461 5.78 -2.49 7.96
CA LEU A 461 4.63 -2.95 8.75
C LEU A 461 4.82 -2.63 10.23
N SER A 462 3.75 -2.19 10.87
CA SER A 462 3.66 -1.99 12.31
C SER A 462 3.09 -3.26 12.96
N PRO A 463 3.81 -3.89 13.90
CA PRO A 463 3.35 -5.13 14.50
C PRO A 463 2.29 -4.88 15.57
N GLU A 464 1.10 -4.53 15.16
CA GLU A 464 -0.02 -4.41 16.09
C GLU A 464 -0.36 -5.78 16.69
N PRO A 465 -0.73 -5.88 17.96
CA PRO A 465 -1.04 -7.16 18.61
C PRO A 465 -2.11 -7.97 17.90
N GLU A 466 -3.07 -7.29 17.26
CA GLU A 466 -4.01 -7.87 16.32
C GLU A 466 -3.63 -7.44 14.89
N ASP A 467 -3.43 -8.42 13.99
CA ASP A 467 -3.10 -8.10 12.60
C ASP A 467 -4.31 -7.48 11.90
N ARG A 468 -4.24 -6.17 11.70
CA ARG A 468 -5.30 -5.33 11.15
C ARG A 468 -5.23 -5.20 9.62
N LEU A 469 -4.28 -5.86 8.99
CA LEU A 469 -4.18 -5.97 7.53
C LEU A 469 -4.86 -7.24 7.00
N VAL A 470 -5.36 -8.11 7.87
CA VAL A 470 -6.27 -9.20 7.51
C VAL A 470 -7.59 -8.61 7.04
N ILE A 471 -8.17 -9.17 5.98
CA ILE A 471 -9.50 -8.81 5.45
C ILE A 471 -10.52 -9.79 6.07
N PRO A 472 -11.21 -9.43 7.17
CA PRO A 472 -12.09 -10.36 7.89
C PRO A 472 -13.38 -10.63 7.12
N GLU A 473 -13.94 -9.63 6.48
CA GLU A 473 -15.13 -9.71 5.66
C GLU A 473 -14.82 -9.30 4.21
N ILE A 474 -15.50 -9.90 3.26
CA ILE A 474 -15.34 -9.54 1.84
C ILE A 474 -16.07 -8.22 1.60
N PRO A 475 -15.40 -7.17 1.10
CA PRO A 475 -16.05 -5.90 0.83
C PRO A 475 -16.90 -5.95 -0.44
N ASP A 476 -17.92 -5.12 -0.51
CA ASP A 476 -18.71 -4.88 -1.73
C ASP A 476 -17.89 -4.08 -2.75
N ILE A 477 -17.12 -3.09 -2.25
CA ILE A 477 -16.21 -2.27 -3.04
C ILE A 477 -14.82 -2.31 -2.40
N PHE A 478 -13.79 -2.65 -3.17
CA PHE A 478 -12.39 -2.60 -2.75
C PHE A 478 -11.67 -1.50 -3.52
N VAL A 479 -11.09 -0.53 -2.80
CA VAL A 479 -10.47 0.66 -3.38
C VAL A 479 -8.98 0.67 -3.08
N THR A 480 -8.15 1.00 -4.09
CA THR A 480 -6.71 1.24 -3.92
C THR A 480 -6.21 2.41 -4.77
N GLY A 481 -5.06 2.96 -4.42
CA GLY A 481 -4.27 3.97 -5.14
C GLY A 481 -2.80 3.55 -5.31
N HIS A 482 -1.86 4.45 -5.01
CA HIS A 482 -0.41 4.28 -4.90
C HIS A 482 0.35 4.15 -6.22
N VAL A 483 -0.11 3.32 -7.15
CA VAL A 483 0.64 3.06 -8.39
C VAL A 483 0.12 3.86 -9.59
N HIS A 484 -0.68 4.89 -9.35
CA HIS A 484 -1.14 5.87 -10.34
C HIS A 484 -1.81 5.27 -11.60
N GLY A 485 -2.27 4.03 -11.50
CA GLY A 485 -3.05 3.35 -12.55
C GLY A 485 -4.54 3.67 -12.43
N HIS A 486 -5.34 3.12 -13.34
CA HIS A 486 -6.79 3.16 -13.24
C HIS A 486 -7.39 1.83 -13.69
N PHE A 487 -8.28 1.29 -12.88
CA PHE A 487 -9.04 0.08 -13.18
C PHE A 487 -10.38 0.10 -12.45
N VAL A 488 -11.41 -0.39 -13.10
CA VAL A 488 -12.73 -0.70 -12.51
C VAL A 488 -13.18 -2.04 -13.05
N GLY A 489 -13.53 -2.96 -12.17
CA GLY A 489 -14.01 -4.28 -12.57
C GLY A 489 -14.38 -5.16 -11.39
N ASP A 490 -15.08 -6.26 -11.66
CA ASP A 490 -15.55 -7.20 -10.63
C ASP A 490 -14.58 -8.39 -10.47
N HIS A 491 -14.36 -8.80 -9.23
CA HIS A 491 -13.68 -10.05 -8.90
C HIS A 491 -14.47 -10.81 -7.84
N LYS A 492 -15.09 -11.91 -8.26
CA LYS A 492 -15.88 -12.80 -7.40
C LYS A 492 -16.97 -12.07 -6.58
N GLY A 493 -17.57 -11.05 -7.17
CA GLY A 493 -18.62 -10.26 -6.54
C GLY A 493 -18.16 -9.06 -5.73
N THR A 494 -16.85 -8.75 -5.69
CA THR A 494 -16.34 -7.48 -5.18
C THR A 494 -16.05 -6.53 -6.36
N LEU A 495 -16.58 -5.32 -6.34
CA LEU A 495 -16.20 -4.29 -7.28
C LEU A 495 -14.84 -3.72 -6.85
N MET A 496 -13.83 -3.85 -7.70
CA MET A 496 -12.49 -3.29 -7.47
C MET A 496 -12.36 -1.95 -8.19
N VAL A 497 -11.86 -0.93 -7.49
CA VAL A 497 -11.60 0.40 -8.01
C VAL A 497 -10.14 0.76 -7.71
N HIS A 498 -9.32 0.93 -8.75
CA HIS A 498 -8.00 1.52 -8.62
C HIS A 498 -8.06 2.97 -9.10
N SER A 499 -7.79 3.93 -8.21
CA SER A 499 -8.38 5.26 -8.23
C SER A 499 -7.58 6.33 -8.98
N SER A 500 -6.73 5.96 -9.96
CA SER A 500 -5.99 6.94 -10.77
C SER A 500 -4.97 7.77 -9.97
N THR A 501 -4.68 8.99 -10.40
CA THR A 501 -3.82 9.99 -9.74
C THR A 501 -4.15 11.40 -10.29
N TRP A 502 -3.72 12.44 -9.59
CA TRP A 502 -3.79 13.84 -10.06
C TRP A 502 -2.39 14.43 -10.28
N GLN A 503 -1.40 13.53 -10.39
CA GLN A 503 -0.01 13.86 -10.69
C GLN A 503 0.38 13.36 -12.09
N ASP A 504 1.05 14.22 -12.88
CA ASP A 504 1.64 13.80 -14.16
C ASP A 504 2.85 12.88 -13.92
N GLN A 505 3.29 12.22 -14.98
CA GLN A 505 4.40 11.26 -14.92
C GLN A 505 5.66 11.89 -14.32
N THR A 506 6.13 11.35 -13.21
CA THR A 506 7.38 11.76 -12.57
C THR A 506 8.61 11.18 -13.29
N ASP A 507 9.78 11.76 -13.06
CA ASP A 507 11.04 11.25 -13.61
C ASP A 507 11.34 9.82 -13.11
N PHE A 508 10.97 9.50 -11.87
CA PHE A 508 11.10 8.17 -11.30
C PHE A 508 10.22 7.14 -12.04
N GLN A 509 8.97 7.46 -12.28
CA GLN A 509 8.06 6.60 -13.03
C GLN A 509 8.52 6.40 -14.48
N ARG A 510 9.08 7.47 -15.09
CA ARG A 510 9.65 7.41 -16.43
C ARG A 510 10.86 6.46 -16.50
N MET A 511 11.76 6.51 -15.50
CA MET A 511 12.89 5.59 -15.41
C MET A 511 12.47 4.13 -15.26
N LEU A 512 11.37 3.87 -14.57
CA LEU A 512 10.80 2.53 -14.41
C LEU A 512 9.98 2.07 -15.62
N GLY A 513 9.80 2.93 -16.64
CA GLY A 513 8.95 2.63 -17.81
C GLY A 513 7.45 2.57 -17.48
N PHE A 514 7.05 3.13 -16.35
CA PHE A 514 5.66 3.17 -15.90
C PHE A 514 4.95 4.42 -16.44
N GLN A 515 3.75 4.23 -16.98
CA GLN A 515 2.90 5.34 -17.45
C GLN A 515 1.65 5.44 -16.54
N PRO A 516 1.49 6.54 -15.81
CA PRO A 516 0.29 6.79 -15.03
C PRO A 516 -0.94 7.00 -15.93
N LYS A 517 -2.11 6.82 -15.37
CA LYS A 517 -3.40 7.16 -15.98
C LYS A 517 -4.05 8.28 -15.16
N PRO A 518 -3.62 9.54 -15.33
CA PRO A 518 -4.03 10.62 -14.45
C PRO A 518 -5.43 11.15 -14.76
N CYS A 519 -6.00 11.86 -13.78
CA CYS A 519 -7.21 12.68 -13.89
C CYS A 519 -8.47 11.90 -14.27
N ILE A 520 -8.65 10.73 -13.65
CA ILE A 520 -9.86 9.92 -13.81
C ILE A 520 -10.56 9.82 -12.45
N LEU A 521 -11.79 10.30 -12.39
CA LEU A 521 -12.68 10.13 -11.24
C LEU A 521 -13.63 8.98 -11.50
N THR A 522 -13.63 7.99 -10.62
CA THR A 522 -14.58 6.86 -10.72
C THR A 522 -15.82 7.13 -9.88
N VAL A 523 -16.98 7.16 -10.50
CA VAL A 523 -18.27 7.34 -9.83
C VAL A 523 -19.01 6.01 -9.84
N VAL A 524 -19.46 5.54 -8.68
CA VAL A 524 -20.18 4.28 -8.50
C VAL A 524 -21.52 4.54 -7.81
N ASN A 525 -22.61 4.11 -8.41
CA ASN A 525 -23.92 4.13 -7.77
C ASN A 525 -24.02 3.02 -6.73
N LEU A 526 -24.37 3.36 -5.48
CA LEU A 526 -24.36 2.43 -4.36
C LEU A 526 -25.54 1.43 -4.37
N HIS A 527 -26.58 1.70 -5.14
CA HIS A 527 -27.71 0.78 -5.30
C HIS A 527 -27.46 -0.24 -6.43
N THR A 528 -27.00 0.23 -7.58
CA THR A 528 -26.91 -0.59 -8.80
C THR A 528 -25.50 -1.09 -9.12
N TYR A 529 -24.46 -0.52 -8.50
CA TYR A 529 -23.04 -0.71 -8.84
C TYR A 529 -22.66 -0.30 -10.28
N ALA A 530 -23.55 0.43 -10.96
CA ALA A 530 -23.17 1.09 -12.20
C ALA A 530 -22.02 2.04 -11.94
N SER A 531 -20.94 1.90 -12.71
CA SER A 531 -19.74 2.71 -12.56
C SER A 531 -19.42 3.49 -13.82
N GLU A 532 -19.01 4.74 -13.67
CA GLU A 532 -18.57 5.62 -14.75
C GLU A 532 -17.19 6.21 -14.43
N ALA A 533 -16.27 6.16 -15.39
CA ALA A 533 -14.96 6.78 -15.31
C ALA A 533 -15.00 8.13 -16.03
N ILE A 534 -14.86 9.20 -15.27
CA ILE A 534 -14.91 10.58 -15.80
C ILE A 534 -13.47 11.03 -16.04
N HIS A 535 -13.14 11.37 -17.29
CA HIS A 535 -11.80 11.79 -17.68
C HIS A 535 -11.71 13.31 -17.79
N PHE A 536 -10.73 13.91 -17.12
CA PHE A 536 -10.46 15.36 -17.11
C PHE A 536 -9.15 15.73 -17.82
N ALA A 537 -8.46 14.75 -18.38
CA ALA A 537 -7.19 14.94 -19.09
C ALA A 537 -7.35 15.76 -20.38
#